data_9cd8cc5c241c2911083b2ecb13bf0972
#
_entry.id   9cd8cc5c241c2911083b2ecb13bf0972
#
_cell.length_a   1.000
_cell.length_b   1.000
_cell.length_c   1.000
_cell.angle_alpha   90.00
_cell.angle_beta   90.00
_cell.angle_gamma   90.00
#
_symmetry.space_group_name_H-M   'P 1'
#
loop_
_entity.id
_entity.type
_entity.pdbx_description
1 polymer ?
#
loop_
_entity_poly.entity_id
_entity_poly.type
_entity_poly.pdbx_seq_one_letter_code
_entity_poly.pdbx_strand_id
1 'polypeptide(L)'
;MPTRHVIIYVYNSCDDPLFKGNLLLLLEHVGRQQSDLRLHLITYEQVEYTLTPAQQEQRRQDFARFNMLWYPLTWHSGSFKLLKKAYDLLVGIFLVLKLKLKFGARSVVSLGTVSGSFAFLIAKLFGLRYYGYQYEPHSEFMLDCHIWPASSPAYRGLNYLERLSGMHATILSTGTVHMMRRLEQWGSKAKIYKLPSCVDETKIYYRPQGRERVRTKYRIPAAQQVILYLGKFGGIYYDREIAELFVTFHQRNPALFFLIVSPDPAEHITGLMQAAGLPADRYTVTRSPYEQVQDYIAAADFGIVAVPSLPSQRFRSPIKVGEYLCCGLPYLVCAGVSEDDLVAEKNGVGVVIQEFSPAEANRVFPQVERLLAEEKTVLRARCRAAGIAYRGMSQYLPTADEIFTQL
;
A
#
# COMPACT_ATOMS: atom_id res chain seq x y z
N MET A 1 15.77 -18.91 26.32
CA MET A 1 14.72 -19.69 25.59
C MET A 1 15.34 -20.22 24.32
N PRO A 2 14.89 -21.35 23.73
CA PRO A 2 15.40 -21.80 22.44
C PRO A 2 15.01 -20.82 21.35
N THR A 3 15.90 -20.63 20.38
CA THR A 3 15.66 -19.73 19.24
C THR A 3 14.48 -20.23 18.41
N ARG A 4 13.49 -19.37 18.16
CA ARG A 4 12.35 -19.62 17.27
C ARG A 4 12.72 -19.20 15.86
N HIS A 5 12.55 -20.09 14.90
CA HIS A 5 12.84 -19.85 13.49
C HIS A 5 11.56 -19.74 12.69
N VAL A 6 11.32 -18.57 12.08
CA VAL A 6 10.13 -18.26 11.28
C VAL A 6 10.55 -17.95 9.85
N ILE A 7 9.92 -18.59 8.87
CA ILE A 7 10.17 -18.36 7.46
C ILE A 7 9.22 -17.26 6.97
N ILE A 8 9.77 -16.24 6.34
CA ILE A 8 9.03 -15.17 5.69
C ILE A 8 9.12 -15.40 4.18
N TYR A 9 8.01 -15.73 3.56
CA TYR A 9 7.93 -16.07 2.14
C TYR A 9 7.21 -14.98 1.37
N VAL A 10 7.94 -14.21 0.57
CA VAL A 10 7.44 -13.05 -0.17
C VAL A 10 7.75 -13.22 -1.65
N TYR A 11 6.70 -13.25 -2.49
CA TYR A 11 6.85 -13.38 -3.94
C TYR A 11 7.02 -12.02 -4.63
N ASN A 12 7.75 -11.12 -3.99
CA ASN A 12 8.15 -9.79 -4.43
C ASN A 12 9.64 -9.60 -4.12
N SER A 13 10.26 -8.59 -4.74
CA SER A 13 11.63 -8.18 -4.42
C SER A 13 11.72 -7.56 -3.02
N CYS A 14 12.91 -7.63 -2.43
CA CYS A 14 13.16 -7.01 -1.12
C CYS A 14 13.00 -5.47 -1.14
N ASP A 15 13.18 -4.84 -2.30
CA ASP A 15 12.99 -3.40 -2.50
C ASP A 15 11.63 -3.00 -3.09
N ASP A 16 10.71 -3.97 -3.26
CA ASP A 16 9.35 -3.70 -3.68
C ASP A 16 8.65 -2.77 -2.66
N PRO A 17 8.07 -1.64 -3.10
CA PRO A 17 7.41 -0.69 -2.20
C PRO A 17 6.29 -1.29 -1.36
N LEU A 18 5.58 -2.30 -1.88
CA LEU A 18 4.50 -2.98 -1.16
C LEU A 18 5.04 -3.80 0.01
N PHE A 19 6.16 -4.51 -0.19
CA PHE A 19 6.82 -5.25 0.88
C PHE A 19 7.44 -4.30 1.91
N LYS A 20 8.19 -3.29 1.45
CA LYS A 20 8.85 -2.30 2.34
C LYS A 20 7.86 -1.50 3.17
N GLY A 21 6.77 -1.04 2.55
CA GLY A 21 5.78 -0.20 3.20
C GLY A 21 4.80 -0.94 4.13
N ASN A 22 4.71 -2.26 4.03
CA ASN A 22 3.77 -3.03 4.85
C ASN A 22 4.49 -3.98 5.81
N LEU A 23 4.98 -5.12 5.29
CA LEU A 23 5.47 -6.20 6.14
C LEU A 23 6.87 -5.92 6.68
N LEU A 24 7.79 -5.34 5.89
CA LEU A 24 9.18 -5.16 6.30
C LEU A 24 9.30 -4.32 7.57
N LEU A 25 8.54 -3.23 7.69
CA LEU A 25 8.55 -2.37 8.89
C LEU A 25 8.17 -3.15 10.16
N LEU A 26 7.21 -4.06 10.05
CA LEU A 26 6.79 -4.92 11.15
C LEU A 26 7.85 -5.97 11.49
N LEU A 27 8.48 -6.57 10.47
CA LEU A 27 9.57 -7.54 10.64
C LEU A 27 10.79 -6.90 11.32
N GLU A 28 11.14 -5.67 10.95
CA GLU A 28 12.21 -4.91 11.59
C GLU A 28 11.89 -4.65 13.06
N HIS A 29 10.65 -4.30 13.39
CA HIS A 29 10.22 -4.10 14.76
C HIS A 29 10.32 -5.40 15.58
N VAL A 30 9.66 -6.46 15.15
CA VAL A 30 9.63 -7.72 15.92
C VAL A 30 11.02 -8.35 16.02
N GLY A 31 11.87 -8.21 14.98
CA GLY A 31 13.24 -8.69 15.00
C GLY A 31 14.14 -7.95 15.98
N ARG A 32 13.84 -6.67 16.30
CA ARG A 32 14.51 -5.92 17.36
C ARG A 32 14.00 -6.29 18.75
N GLN A 33 12.68 -6.45 18.90
CA GLN A 33 12.05 -6.64 20.21
C GLN A 33 12.18 -8.09 20.72
N GLN A 34 12.14 -9.07 19.84
CA GLN A 34 12.15 -10.50 20.21
C GLN A 34 13.51 -11.12 19.92
N SER A 35 14.41 -11.08 20.90
CA SER A 35 15.79 -11.58 20.76
C SER A 35 15.90 -13.08 20.50
N ASP A 36 14.87 -13.85 20.90
CA ASP A 36 14.75 -15.29 20.64
C ASP A 36 14.22 -15.61 19.24
N LEU A 37 13.80 -14.60 18.46
CA LEU A 37 13.26 -14.76 17.12
C LEU A 37 14.35 -14.64 16.05
N ARG A 38 14.39 -15.60 15.12
CA ARG A 38 15.22 -15.56 13.91
C ARG A 38 14.35 -15.66 12.68
N LEU A 39 14.37 -14.64 11.84
CA LEU A 39 13.57 -14.54 10.62
C LEU A 39 14.38 -15.03 9.42
N HIS A 40 13.81 -15.90 8.60
CA HIS A 40 14.38 -16.38 7.34
C HIS A 40 13.59 -15.77 6.18
N LEU A 41 14.07 -14.63 5.66
CA LEU A 41 13.40 -13.87 4.60
C LEU A 41 13.74 -14.44 3.23
N ILE A 42 12.76 -15.01 2.55
CA ILE A 42 12.81 -15.46 1.15
C ILE A 42 12.09 -14.41 0.31
N THR A 43 12.78 -13.86 -0.69
CA THR A 43 12.22 -12.91 -1.67
C THR A 43 12.51 -13.40 -3.08
N TYR A 44 11.70 -12.95 -4.05
CA TYR A 44 11.89 -13.23 -5.47
C TYR A 44 12.22 -11.93 -6.19
N GLU A 45 13.51 -11.78 -6.55
CA GLU A 45 14.03 -10.53 -7.07
C GLU A 45 13.64 -10.31 -8.54
N GLN A 46 12.86 -9.28 -8.78
CA GLN A 46 12.38 -8.84 -10.09
C GLN A 46 13.46 -7.99 -10.78
N VAL A 47 13.47 -8.00 -12.11
CA VAL A 47 14.50 -7.32 -12.92
C VAL A 47 14.60 -5.82 -12.61
N GLU A 48 13.48 -5.17 -12.37
CA GLU A 48 13.38 -3.73 -12.04
C GLU A 48 14.00 -3.36 -10.68
N TYR A 49 14.20 -4.33 -9.79
CA TYR A 49 14.81 -4.16 -8.46
C TYR A 49 16.15 -4.92 -8.36
N THR A 50 16.80 -5.21 -9.48
CA THR A 50 18.07 -5.95 -9.48
C THR A 50 19.16 -5.19 -8.72
N LEU A 51 19.75 -5.85 -7.73
CA LEU A 51 20.83 -5.32 -6.91
C LEU A 51 22.19 -5.84 -7.40
N THR A 52 23.19 -4.97 -7.40
CA THR A 52 24.58 -5.38 -7.58
C THR A 52 25.05 -6.27 -6.41
N PRO A 53 26.12 -7.09 -6.59
CA PRO A 53 26.65 -7.90 -5.49
C PRO A 53 26.98 -7.09 -4.21
N ALA A 54 27.54 -5.89 -4.37
CA ALA A 54 27.84 -5.00 -3.25
C ALA A 54 26.56 -4.52 -2.52
N GLN A 55 25.51 -4.16 -3.28
CA GLN A 55 24.22 -3.77 -2.72
C GLN A 55 23.54 -4.96 -2.03
N GLN A 56 23.65 -6.17 -2.58
CA GLN A 56 23.12 -7.38 -1.93
C GLN A 56 23.81 -7.64 -0.60
N GLU A 57 25.14 -7.50 -0.53
CA GLU A 57 25.86 -7.68 0.72
C GLU A 57 25.48 -6.62 1.75
N GLN A 58 25.37 -5.36 1.34
CA GLN A 58 24.89 -4.29 2.22
C GLN A 58 23.48 -4.62 2.74
N ARG A 59 22.58 -5.12 1.88
CA ARG A 59 21.22 -5.50 2.27
C ARG A 59 21.22 -6.66 3.27
N ARG A 60 22.12 -7.66 3.12
CA ARG A 60 22.29 -8.74 4.12
C ARG A 60 22.69 -8.19 5.49
N GLN A 61 23.63 -7.25 5.52
CA GLN A 61 24.08 -6.61 6.76
C GLN A 61 22.96 -5.77 7.40
N ASP A 62 22.19 -5.04 6.60
CA ASP A 62 21.06 -4.26 7.09
C ASP A 62 19.99 -5.17 7.72
N PHE A 63 19.61 -6.26 7.05
CA PHE A 63 18.65 -7.22 7.58
C PHE A 63 19.16 -7.96 8.82
N ALA A 64 20.46 -8.25 8.89
CA ALA A 64 21.05 -8.93 10.05
C ALA A 64 20.87 -8.13 11.36
N ARG A 65 20.80 -6.79 11.29
CA ARG A 65 20.51 -5.90 12.44
C ARG A 65 19.14 -6.15 13.08
N PHE A 66 18.25 -6.81 12.34
CA PHE A 66 16.88 -7.15 12.75
C PHE A 66 16.68 -8.67 12.91
N ASN A 67 17.74 -9.42 13.19
CA ASN A 67 17.67 -10.87 13.27
C ASN A 67 17.11 -11.58 12.02
N MET A 68 17.24 -10.96 10.83
CA MET A 68 16.80 -11.52 9.55
C MET A 68 17.95 -12.08 8.73
N LEU A 69 17.80 -13.30 8.25
CA LEU A 69 18.67 -13.94 7.26
C LEU A 69 17.98 -13.91 5.91
N TRP A 70 18.59 -13.29 4.91
CA TRP A 70 17.98 -13.06 3.60
C TRP A 70 18.41 -14.08 2.55
N TYR A 71 17.44 -14.62 1.82
CA TYR A 71 17.59 -15.63 0.77
C TYR A 71 16.92 -15.13 -0.52
N PRO A 72 17.61 -14.32 -1.34
CA PRO A 72 17.07 -13.86 -2.61
C PRO A 72 17.00 -15.00 -3.62
N LEU A 73 15.86 -15.15 -4.26
CA LEU A 73 15.62 -16.05 -5.39
C LEU A 73 15.35 -15.22 -6.65
N THR A 74 15.62 -15.79 -7.81
CA THR A 74 15.30 -15.15 -9.09
C THR A 74 13.81 -15.27 -9.38
N TRP A 75 13.17 -14.16 -9.73
CA TRP A 75 11.81 -14.15 -10.24
C TRP A 75 11.79 -14.33 -11.75
N HIS A 76 11.00 -15.29 -12.24
CA HIS A 76 10.93 -15.60 -13.65
C HIS A 76 9.68 -15.02 -14.30
N SER A 77 9.88 -14.19 -15.36
CA SER A 77 8.82 -13.51 -16.13
C SER A 77 8.87 -13.86 -17.62
N GLY A 78 7.96 -13.28 -18.40
CA GLY A 78 7.90 -13.41 -19.86
C GLY A 78 7.05 -14.59 -20.32
N SER A 79 7.38 -15.22 -21.46
CA SER A 79 6.63 -16.34 -22.04
C SER A 79 6.54 -17.55 -21.08
N PHE A 80 5.50 -18.36 -21.21
CA PHE A 80 5.25 -19.54 -20.37
C PHE A 80 5.09 -19.23 -18.87
N LYS A 81 4.38 -18.16 -18.54
CA LYS A 81 4.22 -17.63 -17.17
C LYS A 81 3.83 -18.71 -16.13
N LEU A 82 2.94 -19.64 -16.46
CA LEU A 82 2.50 -20.69 -15.53
C LEU A 82 3.60 -21.69 -15.21
N LEU A 83 4.38 -22.11 -16.21
CA LEU A 83 5.51 -23.03 -16.00
C LEU A 83 6.61 -22.38 -15.15
N LYS A 84 6.91 -21.09 -15.41
CA LYS A 84 7.88 -20.32 -14.63
C LYS A 84 7.43 -20.14 -13.19
N LYS A 85 6.15 -19.87 -12.95
CA LYS A 85 5.59 -19.80 -11.58
C LYS A 85 5.64 -21.16 -10.87
N ALA A 86 5.38 -22.26 -11.59
CA ALA A 86 5.54 -23.60 -11.04
C ALA A 86 7.00 -23.90 -10.67
N TYR A 87 7.95 -23.50 -11.51
CA TYR A 87 9.37 -23.61 -11.22
C TYR A 87 9.76 -22.79 -9.99
N ASP A 88 9.35 -21.51 -9.91
CA ASP A 88 9.59 -20.66 -8.74
C ASP A 88 9.04 -21.28 -7.46
N LEU A 89 7.83 -21.85 -7.52
CA LEU A 89 7.24 -22.57 -6.40
C LEU A 89 8.10 -23.79 -5.99
N LEU A 90 8.58 -24.59 -6.94
CA LEU A 90 9.44 -25.74 -6.65
C LEU A 90 10.75 -25.31 -5.98
N VAL A 91 11.42 -24.28 -6.48
CA VAL A 91 12.62 -23.71 -5.84
C VAL A 91 12.32 -23.25 -4.41
N GLY A 92 11.18 -22.56 -4.21
CA GLY A 92 10.71 -22.17 -2.89
C GLY A 92 10.46 -23.34 -1.95
N ILE A 93 9.83 -24.42 -2.43
CA ILE A 93 9.59 -25.66 -1.68
C ILE A 93 10.92 -26.25 -1.17
N PHE A 94 11.91 -26.40 -2.06
CA PHE A 94 13.22 -26.94 -1.68
C PHE A 94 13.94 -26.07 -0.64
N LEU A 95 13.89 -24.74 -0.81
CA LEU A 95 14.51 -23.84 0.15
C LEU A 95 13.81 -23.89 1.51
N VAL A 96 12.49 -23.86 1.55
CA VAL A 96 11.73 -23.98 2.81
C VAL A 96 12.01 -25.32 3.50
N LEU A 97 12.06 -26.44 2.75
CA LEU A 97 12.44 -27.74 3.30
C LEU A 97 13.84 -27.70 3.92
N LYS A 98 14.81 -27.14 3.20
CA LYS A 98 16.19 -26.97 3.72
C LYS A 98 16.21 -26.16 5.02
N LEU A 99 15.48 -25.04 5.08
CA LEU A 99 15.42 -24.22 6.28
C LEU A 99 14.72 -24.94 7.44
N LYS A 100 13.62 -25.64 7.17
CA LYS A 100 12.94 -26.47 8.16
C LYS A 100 13.86 -27.53 8.76
N LEU A 101 14.57 -28.29 7.91
CA LEU A 101 15.47 -29.36 8.38
C LEU A 101 16.69 -28.81 9.12
N LYS A 102 17.28 -27.73 8.63
CA LYS A 102 18.50 -27.16 9.21
C LYS A 102 18.25 -26.41 10.52
N PHE A 103 17.14 -25.68 10.62
CA PHE A 103 16.89 -24.77 11.74
C PHE A 103 15.67 -25.15 12.58
N GLY A 104 14.91 -26.17 12.18
CA GLY A 104 13.69 -26.57 12.90
C GLY A 104 12.53 -25.56 12.76
N ALA A 105 12.51 -24.78 11.68
CA ALA A 105 11.45 -23.81 11.46
C ALA A 105 10.06 -24.48 11.43
N ARG A 106 9.10 -23.89 12.17
CA ARG A 106 7.75 -24.45 12.34
C ARG A 106 6.64 -23.58 11.75
N SER A 107 6.98 -22.38 11.33
CA SER A 107 6.01 -21.39 10.85
C SER A 107 6.49 -20.75 9.55
N VAL A 108 5.52 -20.43 8.68
CA VAL A 108 5.73 -19.64 7.47
C VAL A 108 4.75 -18.47 7.42
N VAL A 109 5.25 -17.28 7.10
CA VAL A 109 4.52 -16.02 6.95
C VAL A 109 4.55 -15.61 5.49
N SER A 110 3.45 -15.08 4.97
CA SER A 110 3.41 -14.52 3.62
C SER A 110 2.76 -13.14 3.57
N LEU A 111 3.13 -12.36 2.55
CA LEU A 111 2.51 -11.08 2.21
C LEU A 111 1.75 -11.19 0.89
N GLY A 112 0.45 -10.90 0.93
CA GLY A 112 -0.41 -10.88 -0.25
C GLY A 112 -0.81 -12.26 -0.72
N THR A 113 -1.62 -12.31 -1.75
CA THR A 113 -2.40 -13.50 -2.08
C THR A 113 -1.61 -14.51 -2.93
N VAL A 114 -0.81 -14.05 -3.90
CA VAL A 114 0.01 -14.95 -4.74
C VAL A 114 1.07 -15.63 -3.87
N SER A 115 1.80 -14.84 -3.10
CA SER A 115 2.76 -15.33 -2.10
C SER A 115 2.08 -16.23 -1.07
N GLY A 116 0.89 -15.82 -0.61
CA GLY A 116 0.07 -16.56 0.33
C GLY A 116 -0.36 -17.93 -0.19
N SER A 117 -0.73 -18.01 -1.47
CA SER A 117 -1.08 -19.29 -2.10
C SER A 117 0.10 -20.26 -2.10
N PHE A 118 1.29 -19.80 -2.45
CA PHE A 118 2.50 -20.61 -2.43
C PHE A 118 2.87 -21.04 -1.01
N ALA A 119 2.94 -20.08 -0.09
CA ALA A 119 3.26 -20.34 1.31
C ALA A 119 2.27 -21.29 1.98
N PHE A 120 0.98 -21.19 1.65
CA PHE A 120 -0.05 -22.09 2.14
C PHE A 120 0.16 -23.54 1.65
N LEU A 121 0.42 -23.73 0.35
CA LEU A 121 0.71 -25.07 -0.20
C LEU A 121 1.95 -25.67 0.45
N ILE A 122 3.01 -24.89 0.63
CA ILE A 122 4.25 -25.29 1.30
C ILE A 122 3.98 -25.63 2.78
N ALA A 123 3.16 -24.83 3.47
CA ALA A 123 2.80 -25.06 4.85
C ALA A 123 2.05 -26.40 5.01
N LYS A 124 1.11 -26.68 4.12
CA LYS A 124 0.38 -27.96 4.11
C LYS A 124 1.29 -29.14 3.82
N LEU A 125 2.18 -29.01 2.83
CA LEU A 125 3.13 -30.07 2.46
C LEU A 125 4.06 -30.46 3.61
N PHE A 126 4.51 -29.46 4.40
CA PHE A 126 5.51 -29.70 5.46
C PHE A 126 4.94 -29.62 6.89
N GLY A 127 3.64 -29.47 7.07
CA GLY A 127 3.03 -29.35 8.40
C GLY A 127 3.51 -28.12 9.16
N LEU A 128 3.68 -26.98 8.47
CA LEU A 128 4.05 -25.70 9.09
C LEU A 128 2.79 -24.93 9.51
N ARG A 129 2.90 -24.15 10.58
CA ARG A 129 1.90 -23.12 10.89
C ARG A 129 1.94 -22.04 9.84
N TYR A 130 0.78 -21.62 9.33
CA TYR A 130 0.69 -20.62 8.28
C TYR A 130 0.08 -19.32 8.80
N TYR A 131 0.82 -18.22 8.69
CA TYR A 131 0.32 -16.87 8.87
C TYR A 131 0.25 -16.16 7.52
N GLY A 132 -0.95 -15.74 7.12
CA GLY A 132 -1.21 -14.98 5.91
C GLY A 132 -1.53 -13.51 6.19
N TYR A 133 -0.71 -12.59 5.70
CA TYR A 133 -1.08 -11.18 5.62
C TYR A 133 -1.80 -10.94 4.29
N GLN A 134 -3.14 -11.05 4.32
CA GLN A 134 -4.01 -10.93 3.14
C GLN A 134 -4.61 -9.53 3.08
N TYR A 135 -4.01 -8.64 2.32
CA TYR A 135 -4.45 -7.24 2.23
C TYR A 135 -5.52 -6.99 1.16
N GLU A 136 -5.76 -7.93 0.25
CA GLU A 136 -6.81 -7.84 -0.80
C GLU A 136 -7.18 -9.23 -1.34
N PRO A 137 -8.40 -9.44 -1.87
CA PRO A 137 -8.74 -10.58 -2.70
C PRO A 137 -8.25 -10.32 -4.13
N HIS A 138 -6.99 -10.65 -4.41
CA HIS A 138 -6.31 -10.26 -5.65
C HIS A 138 -6.99 -10.79 -6.91
N SER A 139 -7.57 -11.98 -6.87
CA SER A 139 -8.30 -12.54 -8.01
C SER A 139 -9.55 -11.70 -8.36
N GLU A 140 -10.35 -11.33 -7.36
CA GLU A 140 -11.52 -10.46 -7.55
C GLU A 140 -11.10 -9.07 -8.03
N PHE A 141 -10.01 -8.53 -7.47
CA PHE A 141 -9.45 -7.26 -7.91
C PHE A 141 -9.04 -7.28 -9.39
N MET A 142 -8.37 -8.33 -9.86
CA MET A 142 -8.01 -8.47 -11.28
C MET A 142 -9.24 -8.62 -12.18
N LEU A 143 -10.32 -9.24 -11.68
CA LEU A 143 -11.60 -9.33 -12.38
C LEU A 143 -12.29 -7.96 -12.48
N ASP A 144 -12.40 -7.24 -11.36
CA ASP A 144 -13.04 -5.93 -11.31
C ASP A 144 -12.32 -4.90 -12.20
N CYS A 145 -10.98 -4.98 -12.27
CA CYS A 145 -10.17 -4.14 -13.16
C CYS A 145 -10.16 -4.64 -14.63
N HIS A 146 -10.97 -5.63 -15.00
CA HIS A 146 -11.05 -6.21 -16.34
C HIS A 146 -9.71 -6.76 -16.89
N ILE A 147 -8.75 -7.07 -16.02
CA ILE A 147 -7.44 -7.64 -16.39
C ILE A 147 -7.57 -9.16 -16.63
N TRP A 148 -8.36 -9.85 -15.80
CA TRP A 148 -8.66 -11.27 -15.97
C TRP A 148 -10.15 -11.49 -16.15
N PRO A 149 -10.56 -12.19 -17.23
CA PRO A 149 -11.95 -12.62 -17.34
C PRO A 149 -12.23 -13.76 -16.32
N ALA A 150 -13.49 -13.86 -15.88
CA ALA A 150 -13.92 -14.88 -14.91
C ALA A 150 -13.68 -16.33 -15.41
N SER A 151 -13.61 -16.53 -16.73
CA SER A 151 -13.31 -17.82 -17.35
C SER A 151 -11.83 -18.20 -17.31
N SER A 152 -10.92 -17.25 -16.99
CA SER A 152 -9.48 -17.52 -17.08
C SER A 152 -9.03 -18.53 -16.02
N PRO A 153 -8.12 -19.46 -16.36
CA PRO A 153 -7.52 -20.38 -15.38
C PRO A 153 -6.78 -19.65 -14.27
N ALA A 154 -6.18 -18.48 -14.57
CA ALA A 154 -5.48 -17.64 -13.58
C ALA A 154 -6.46 -17.13 -12.52
N TYR A 155 -7.61 -16.59 -12.91
CA TYR A 155 -8.65 -16.16 -11.98
C TYR A 155 -9.15 -17.34 -11.13
N ARG A 156 -9.59 -18.42 -11.76
CA ARG A 156 -10.20 -19.58 -11.08
C ARG A 156 -9.22 -20.22 -10.10
N GLY A 157 -7.99 -20.46 -10.54
CA GLY A 157 -6.96 -21.09 -9.71
C GLY A 157 -6.58 -20.23 -8.52
N LEU A 158 -6.35 -18.94 -8.74
CA LEU A 158 -5.99 -18.03 -7.66
C LEU A 158 -7.16 -17.83 -6.69
N ASN A 159 -8.39 -17.60 -7.18
CA ASN A 159 -9.57 -17.46 -6.34
C ASN A 159 -9.80 -18.67 -5.43
N TYR A 160 -9.62 -19.87 -5.97
CA TYR A 160 -9.71 -21.12 -5.19
C TYR A 160 -8.64 -21.18 -4.09
N LEU A 161 -7.38 -20.88 -4.42
CA LEU A 161 -6.28 -20.88 -3.45
C LEU A 161 -6.39 -19.77 -2.40
N GLU A 162 -6.89 -18.61 -2.78
CA GLU A 162 -7.20 -17.50 -1.86
C GLU A 162 -8.18 -17.94 -0.78
N ARG A 163 -9.28 -18.55 -1.21
CA ARG A 163 -10.31 -19.06 -0.30
C ARG A 163 -9.76 -20.17 0.60
N LEU A 164 -9.07 -21.16 0.03
CA LEU A 164 -8.47 -22.23 0.81
C LEU A 164 -7.47 -21.72 1.85
N SER A 165 -6.58 -20.81 1.46
CA SER A 165 -5.60 -20.24 2.37
C SER A 165 -6.28 -19.42 3.48
N GLY A 166 -7.33 -18.65 3.16
CA GLY A 166 -8.14 -17.92 4.13
C GLY A 166 -8.88 -18.82 5.12
N MET A 167 -9.45 -19.94 4.63
CA MET A 167 -10.19 -20.89 5.47
C MET A 167 -9.29 -21.70 6.41
N HIS A 168 -8.07 -22.01 6.00
CA HIS A 168 -7.19 -22.98 6.68
C HIS A 168 -5.89 -22.38 7.24
N ALA A 169 -5.75 -21.06 7.23
CA ALA A 169 -4.64 -20.41 7.91
C ALA A 169 -4.68 -20.65 9.43
N THR A 170 -3.53 -20.60 10.07
CA THR A 170 -3.43 -20.59 11.54
C THR A 170 -3.72 -19.21 12.09
N ILE A 171 -3.16 -18.19 11.46
CA ILE A 171 -3.30 -16.76 11.79
C ILE A 171 -3.52 -15.99 10.48
N LEU A 172 -4.36 -14.98 10.53
CA LEU A 172 -4.56 -14.04 9.43
C LEU A 172 -4.44 -12.61 9.91
N SER A 173 -3.94 -11.74 9.05
CA SER A 173 -4.12 -10.30 9.19
C SER A 173 -4.59 -9.69 7.89
N THR A 174 -5.31 -8.56 8.00
CA THR A 174 -5.84 -7.82 6.86
C THR A 174 -6.03 -6.35 7.17
N GLY A 175 -6.08 -5.51 6.14
CA GLY A 175 -6.11 -4.06 6.28
C GLY A 175 -7.45 -3.47 6.66
N THR A 176 -8.58 -4.18 6.44
CA THR A 176 -9.91 -3.62 6.60
C THR A 176 -10.87 -4.55 7.34
N VAL A 177 -11.86 -4.01 8.04
CA VAL A 177 -12.94 -4.82 8.63
C VAL A 177 -13.79 -5.51 7.55
N HIS A 178 -13.86 -4.94 6.34
CA HIS A 178 -14.54 -5.57 5.22
C HIS A 178 -13.88 -6.90 4.83
N MET A 179 -12.54 -6.94 4.78
CA MET A 179 -11.80 -8.16 4.49
C MET A 179 -11.85 -9.15 5.66
N MET A 180 -11.84 -8.68 6.92
CA MET A 180 -12.07 -9.55 8.09
C MET A 180 -13.40 -10.29 7.96
N ARG A 181 -14.49 -9.56 7.71
CA ARG A 181 -15.83 -10.15 7.51
C ARG A 181 -15.87 -11.11 6.30
N ARG A 182 -15.14 -10.79 5.24
CA ARG A 182 -15.01 -11.67 4.06
C ARG A 182 -14.35 -13.00 4.42
N LEU A 183 -13.28 -12.97 5.20
CA LEU A 183 -12.59 -14.17 5.67
C LEU A 183 -13.49 -15.02 6.60
N GLU A 184 -14.23 -14.37 7.48
CA GLU A 184 -15.24 -15.02 8.34
C GLU A 184 -16.34 -15.67 7.49
N GLN A 185 -16.86 -14.98 6.47
CA GLN A 185 -17.85 -15.51 5.52
C GLN A 185 -17.33 -16.70 4.72
N TRP A 186 -16.02 -16.76 4.44
CA TRP A 186 -15.40 -17.94 3.84
C TRP A 186 -15.28 -19.12 4.82
N GLY A 187 -15.60 -18.92 6.10
CA GLY A 187 -15.52 -19.96 7.13
C GLY A 187 -14.13 -20.09 7.75
N SER A 188 -13.34 -19.03 7.74
CA SER A 188 -12.04 -19.01 8.43
C SER A 188 -12.21 -19.29 9.92
N LYS A 189 -11.38 -20.19 10.45
CA LYS A 189 -11.26 -20.47 11.89
C LYS A 189 -10.02 -19.83 12.51
N ALA A 190 -9.24 -19.10 11.71
CA ALA A 190 -8.06 -18.42 12.17
C ALA A 190 -8.42 -17.25 13.08
N LYS A 191 -7.52 -16.87 13.99
CA LYS A 191 -7.57 -15.56 14.61
C LYS A 191 -7.23 -14.51 13.58
N ILE A 192 -8.15 -13.58 13.32
CA ILE A 192 -8.00 -12.54 12.28
C ILE A 192 -7.68 -11.22 12.97
N TYR A 193 -6.56 -10.63 12.61
CA TYR A 193 -6.11 -9.34 13.12
C TYR A 193 -6.32 -8.23 12.08
N LYS A 194 -6.75 -7.06 12.52
CA LYS A 194 -6.71 -5.86 11.70
C LYS A 194 -5.29 -5.31 11.67
N LEU A 195 -4.68 -5.27 10.50
CA LEU A 195 -3.33 -4.77 10.28
C LEU A 195 -3.30 -4.07 8.91
N PRO A 196 -3.66 -2.78 8.84
CA PRO A 196 -3.66 -2.04 7.58
C PRO A 196 -2.25 -1.70 7.10
N SER A 197 -2.14 -1.15 5.89
CA SER A 197 -0.91 -0.50 5.45
C SER A 197 -0.60 0.67 6.40
N CYS A 198 0.41 0.49 7.24
CA CYS A 198 0.78 1.44 8.27
C CYS A 198 1.76 2.50 7.74
N VAL A 199 1.76 3.64 8.38
CA VAL A 199 2.69 4.74 8.13
C VAL A 199 3.56 4.93 9.37
N ASP A 200 4.87 4.99 9.16
CA ASP A 200 5.80 5.39 10.23
C ASP A 200 5.64 6.90 10.50
N GLU A 201 4.77 7.23 11.44
CA GLU A 201 4.42 8.60 11.81
C GLU A 201 5.57 9.38 12.42
N THR A 202 6.69 8.73 12.74
CA THR A 202 7.92 9.40 13.18
C THR A 202 8.73 9.92 12.00
N LYS A 203 8.55 9.34 10.81
CA LYS A 203 9.20 9.75 9.57
C LYS A 203 8.26 10.58 8.69
N ILE A 204 6.98 10.23 8.66
CA ILE A 204 5.96 10.89 7.82
C ILE A 204 5.16 11.87 8.69
N TYR A 205 5.47 13.14 8.57
CA TYR A 205 4.81 14.23 9.29
C TYR A 205 4.98 15.56 8.54
N TYR A 206 4.19 16.57 8.90
CA TYR A 206 4.29 17.88 8.30
C TYR A 206 5.63 18.56 8.61
N ARG A 207 6.33 18.99 7.57
CA ARG A 207 7.61 19.73 7.65
C ARG A 207 7.50 21.09 7.00
N PRO A 208 7.51 22.19 7.76
CA PRO A 208 7.46 23.55 7.17
C PRO A 208 8.56 23.80 6.14
N GLN A 209 9.78 23.34 6.42
CA GLN A 209 10.92 23.47 5.50
C GLN A 209 10.71 22.67 4.19
N GLY A 210 10.05 21.51 4.26
CA GLY A 210 9.67 20.73 3.07
C GLY A 210 8.65 21.49 2.22
N ARG A 211 7.65 22.11 2.86
CA ARG A 211 6.68 22.98 2.18
C ARG A 211 7.36 24.13 1.46
N GLU A 212 8.22 24.85 2.15
CA GLU A 212 8.95 25.97 1.57
C GLU A 212 9.82 25.57 0.39
N ARG A 213 10.59 24.48 0.55
CA ARG A 213 11.47 23.92 -0.48
C ARG A 213 10.72 23.60 -1.79
N VAL A 214 9.60 22.87 -1.68
CA VAL A 214 8.81 22.47 -2.85
C VAL A 214 8.14 23.68 -3.49
N ARG A 215 7.54 24.57 -2.69
CA ARG A 215 6.89 25.78 -3.22
C ARG A 215 7.86 26.72 -3.92
N THR A 216 9.05 26.92 -3.36
CA THR A 216 10.12 27.73 -4.00
C THR A 216 10.57 27.09 -5.31
N LYS A 217 10.82 25.78 -5.31
CA LYS A 217 11.23 25.03 -6.50
C LYS A 217 10.28 25.22 -7.69
N TYR A 218 8.98 25.19 -7.43
CA TYR A 218 7.94 25.31 -8.46
C TYR A 218 7.32 26.72 -8.55
N ARG A 219 7.90 27.70 -7.86
CA ARG A 219 7.44 29.10 -7.86
C ARG A 219 5.97 29.25 -7.44
N ILE A 220 5.52 28.45 -6.49
CA ILE A 220 4.15 28.48 -5.96
C ILE A 220 4.11 29.53 -4.84
N PRO A 221 3.30 30.60 -4.96
CA PRO A 221 3.18 31.62 -3.91
C PRO A 221 2.75 31.04 -2.57
N ALA A 222 3.18 31.66 -1.47
CA ALA A 222 2.85 31.19 -0.12
C ALA A 222 1.34 31.13 0.15
N ALA A 223 0.58 32.11 -0.38
CA ALA A 223 -0.87 32.21 -0.23
C ALA A 223 -1.65 31.30 -1.21
N GLN A 224 -0.99 30.73 -2.22
CA GLN A 224 -1.62 29.87 -3.23
C GLN A 224 -2.18 28.60 -2.58
N GLN A 225 -3.45 28.28 -2.82
CA GLN A 225 -4.02 26.98 -2.42
C GLN A 225 -3.58 25.90 -3.41
N VAL A 226 -3.09 24.78 -2.89
CA VAL A 226 -2.51 23.67 -3.67
C VAL A 226 -3.28 22.39 -3.44
N ILE A 227 -3.80 21.83 -4.53
CA ILE A 227 -4.37 20.48 -4.59
C ILE A 227 -3.28 19.51 -5.03
N LEU A 228 -3.02 18.46 -4.25
CA LEU A 228 -2.02 17.44 -4.55
C LEU A 228 -2.66 16.17 -5.11
N TYR A 229 -2.15 15.68 -6.20
CA TYR A 229 -2.29 14.29 -6.60
C TYR A 229 -0.94 13.57 -6.47
N LEU A 230 -0.94 12.44 -5.76
CA LEU A 230 0.25 11.63 -5.55
C LEU A 230 -0.05 10.17 -5.92
N GLY A 231 0.40 9.71 -7.09
CA GLY A 231 0.14 8.35 -7.55
C GLY A 231 0.35 8.12 -9.05
N LYS A 232 -0.01 6.92 -9.49
CA LYS A 232 -0.03 6.53 -10.91
C LYS A 232 -1.31 6.97 -11.59
N PHE A 233 -1.25 7.13 -12.92
CA PHE A 233 -2.39 7.39 -13.78
C PHE A 233 -2.78 6.12 -14.54
N GLY A 234 -4.08 5.88 -14.67
CA GLY A 234 -4.60 4.74 -15.43
C GLY A 234 -4.36 3.36 -14.79
N GLY A 235 -4.67 2.33 -15.57
CA GLY A 235 -4.61 0.95 -15.09
C GLY A 235 -5.68 0.68 -14.04
N ILE A 236 -5.29 0.62 -12.78
CA ILE A 236 -6.18 0.42 -11.62
C ILE A 236 -6.58 1.74 -10.93
N TYR A 237 -6.13 2.87 -11.47
CA TYR A 237 -6.42 4.22 -11.00
C TYR A 237 -7.17 4.98 -12.09
N TYR A 238 -7.82 6.05 -11.70
CA TYR A 238 -8.35 7.01 -12.64
C TYR A 238 -7.23 7.62 -13.49
N ASP A 239 -7.57 8.07 -14.70
CA ASP A 239 -6.67 8.67 -15.68
C ASP A 239 -7.24 10.02 -16.15
N ARG A 240 -8.10 9.98 -17.15
CA ARG A 240 -8.78 11.15 -17.70
C ARG A 240 -9.67 11.84 -16.64
N GLU A 241 -10.31 11.08 -15.81
CA GLU A 241 -11.23 11.56 -14.78
C GLU A 241 -10.52 12.47 -13.75
N ILE A 242 -9.21 12.26 -13.53
CA ILE A 242 -8.41 13.18 -12.67
C ILE A 242 -8.30 14.56 -13.32
N ALA A 243 -8.04 14.59 -14.63
CA ALA A 243 -7.94 15.85 -15.38
C ALA A 243 -9.28 16.60 -15.41
N GLU A 244 -10.38 15.88 -15.61
CA GLU A 244 -11.75 16.43 -15.60
C GLU A 244 -12.12 16.99 -14.20
N LEU A 245 -11.74 16.28 -13.13
CA LEU A 245 -11.88 16.77 -11.76
C LEU A 245 -11.13 18.09 -11.54
N PHE A 246 -9.87 18.16 -12.00
CA PHE A 246 -9.05 19.37 -11.83
C PHE A 246 -9.61 20.54 -12.63
N VAL A 247 -10.05 20.32 -13.85
CA VAL A 247 -10.71 21.36 -14.65
C VAL A 247 -11.98 21.87 -13.96
N THR A 248 -12.81 20.95 -13.45
CA THR A 248 -14.03 21.33 -12.73
C THR A 248 -13.71 22.15 -11.48
N PHE A 249 -12.70 21.75 -10.71
CA PHE A 249 -12.26 22.52 -9.54
C PHE A 249 -11.68 23.88 -9.92
N HIS A 250 -10.90 23.94 -11.01
CA HIS A 250 -10.36 25.20 -11.54
C HIS A 250 -11.47 26.16 -12.00
N GLN A 251 -12.51 25.66 -12.66
CA GLN A 251 -13.65 26.47 -13.07
C GLN A 251 -14.40 27.08 -11.88
N ARG A 252 -14.44 26.38 -10.75
CA ARG A 252 -15.05 26.84 -9.50
C ARG A 252 -14.15 27.84 -8.75
N ASN A 253 -12.85 27.61 -8.77
CA ASN A 253 -11.85 28.48 -8.15
C ASN A 253 -10.60 28.56 -9.03
N PRO A 254 -10.52 29.58 -9.91
CA PRO A 254 -9.39 29.77 -10.83
C PRO A 254 -8.03 30.04 -10.12
N ALA A 255 -8.06 30.32 -8.82
CA ALA A 255 -6.85 30.51 -8.03
C ALA A 255 -6.19 29.19 -7.59
N LEU A 256 -6.82 28.04 -7.75
CA LEU A 256 -6.23 26.75 -7.38
C LEU A 256 -5.00 26.41 -8.23
N PHE A 257 -4.03 25.77 -7.60
CA PHE A 257 -2.86 25.19 -8.25
C PHE A 257 -2.84 23.67 -8.03
N PHE A 258 -2.49 22.89 -9.06
CA PHE A 258 -2.49 21.45 -9.01
C PHE A 258 -1.06 20.91 -9.07
N LEU A 259 -0.61 20.29 -7.98
CA LEU A 259 0.69 19.67 -7.88
C LEU A 259 0.53 18.15 -8.12
N ILE A 260 1.06 17.68 -9.24
CA ILE A 260 0.92 16.28 -9.67
C ILE A 260 2.27 15.59 -9.51
N VAL A 261 2.34 14.61 -8.61
CA VAL A 261 3.54 13.82 -8.34
C VAL A 261 3.29 12.38 -8.76
N SER A 262 3.88 11.96 -9.86
CA SER A 262 3.64 10.65 -10.47
C SER A 262 4.94 9.98 -10.94
N PRO A 263 5.07 8.65 -10.86
CA PRO A 263 6.14 7.92 -11.49
C PRO A 263 5.94 7.75 -13.01
N ASP A 264 4.73 8.03 -13.52
CA ASP A 264 4.41 7.87 -14.94
C ASP A 264 5.02 9.00 -15.80
N PRO A 265 5.11 8.83 -17.14
CA PRO A 265 5.69 9.83 -18.03
C PRO A 265 4.96 11.19 -17.92
N ALA A 266 5.72 12.25 -17.71
CA ALA A 266 5.15 13.61 -17.55
C ALA A 266 4.41 14.07 -18.81
N GLU A 267 4.88 13.67 -20.01
CA GLU A 267 4.26 14.00 -21.28
C GLU A 267 2.84 13.43 -21.39
N HIS A 268 2.63 12.18 -20.94
CA HIS A 268 1.31 11.56 -20.91
C HIS A 268 0.34 12.37 -20.02
N ILE A 269 0.76 12.66 -18.79
CA ILE A 269 -0.07 13.38 -17.81
C ILE A 269 -0.35 14.81 -18.30
N THR A 270 0.67 15.50 -18.83
CA THR A 270 0.51 16.83 -19.41
C THR A 270 -0.49 16.83 -20.57
N GLY A 271 -0.41 15.81 -21.43
CA GLY A 271 -1.38 15.62 -22.53
C GLY A 271 -2.81 15.47 -22.03
N LEU A 272 -3.04 14.73 -20.93
CA LEU A 272 -4.36 14.60 -20.31
C LEU A 272 -4.89 15.96 -19.79
N MET A 273 -4.03 16.71 -19.06
CA MET A 273 -4.40 18.02 -18.52
C MET A 273 -4.75 19.02 -19.64
N GLN A 274 -3.94 19.05 -20.71
CA GLN A 274 -4.18 19.90 -21.87
C GLN A 274 -5.46 19.50 -22.63
N ALA A 275 -5.67 18.22 -22.85
CA ALA A 275 -6.87 17.69 -23.53
C ALA A 275 -8.15 18.02 -22.74
N ALA A 276 -8.08 18.05 -21.41
CA ALA A 276 -9.20 18.46 -20.57
C ALA A 276 -9.38 19.99 -20.51
N GLY A 277 -8.41 20.79 -20.95
CA GLY A 277 -8.46 22.25 -20.96
C GLY A 277 -7.95 22.93 -19.68
N LEU A 278 -7.14 22.26 -18.87
CA LEU A 278 -6.52 22.87 -17.69
C LEU A 278 -5.39 23.81 -18.12
N PRO A 279 -5.39 25.12 -17.72
CA PRO A 279 -4.35 26.07 -18.11
C PRO A 279 -2.96 25.63 -17.63
N ALA A 280 -1.95 25.76 -18.50
CA ALA A 280 -0.60 25.27 -18.24
C ALA A 280 0.12 25.93 -17.06
N ASP A 281 -0.28 27.16 -16.69
CA ASP A 281 0.25 27.89 -15.53
C ASP A 281 -0.42 27.48 -14.21
N ARG A 282 -1.39 26.58 -14.24
CA ARG A 282 -2.17 26.14 -13.08
C ARG A 282 -1.75 24.78 -12.54
N TYR A 283 -0.83 24.08 -13.17
CA TYR A 283 -0.36 22.79 -12.68
C TYR A 283 1.14 22.59 -12.90
N THR A 284 1.67 21.64 -12.16
CA THR A 284 3.02 21.10 -12.37
C THR A 284 2.97 19.59 -12.26
N VAL A 285 3.57 18.92 -13.24
CA VAL A 285 3.80 17.47 -13.22
C VAL A 285 5.25 17.21 -12.84
N THR A 286 5.47 16.36 -11.85
CA THR A 286 6.82 16.03 -11.38
C THR A 286 6.90 14.61 -10.85
N ARG A 287 8.12 14.17 -10.55
CA ARG A 287 8.43 12.89 -9.92
C ARG A 287 9.17 13.14 -8.60
N SER A 288 8.95 12.27 -7.62
CA SER A 288 9.64 12.32 -6.32
C SER A 288 10.16 10.96 -5.92
N PRO A 289 11.38 10.86 -5.37
CA PRO A 289 11.79 9.70 -4.58
C PRO A 289 10.87 9.56 -3.35
N TYR A 290 10.69 8.32 -2.87
CA TYR A 290 9.80 8.07 -1.73
C TYR A 290 10.19 8.85 -0.48
N GLU A 291 11.48 9.00 -0.22
CA GLU A 291 12.04 9.71 0.94
C GLU A 291 11.69 11.20 0.97
N GLN A 292 11.31 11.78 -0.17
CA GLN A 292 10.94 13.20 -0.31
C GLN A 292 9.43 13.42 -0.44
N VAL A 293 8.63 12.36 -0.55
CA VAL A 293 7.18 12.44 -0.77
C VAL A 293 6.50 13.32 0.28
N GLN A 294 6.91 13.25 1.54
CA GLN A 294 6.37 14.07 2.63
C GLN A 294 6.53 15.59 2.39
N ASP A 295 7.57 16.03 1.69
CA ASP A 295 7.78 17.45 1.39
C ASP A 295 6.73 17.96 0.39
N TYR A 296 6.36 17.11 -0.59
CA TYR A 296 5.30 17.40 -1.53
C TYR A 296 3.92 17.40 -0.86
N ILE A 297 3.67 16.46 0.06
CA ILE A 297 2.45 16.45 0.87
C ILE A 297 2.38 17.72 1.73
N ALA A 298 3.48 18.12 2.36
CA ALA A 298 3.54 19.34 3.16
C ALA A 298 3.33 20.61 2.32
N ALA A 299 3.69 20.60 1.03
CA ALA A 299 3.49 21.72 0.11
C ALA A 299 2.03 21.98 -0.23
N ALA A 300 1.17 20.96 -0.09
CA ALA A 300 -0.24 21.00 -0.43
C ALA A 300 -1.13 21.53 0.71
N ASP A 301 -2.38 21.82 0.35
CA ASP A 301 -3.44 22.20 1.26
C ASP A 301 -4.62 21.19 1.23
N PHE A 302 -4.70 20.35 0.17
CA PHE A 302 -5.69 19.28 0.01
C PHE A 302 -5.14 18.18 -0.89
N GLY A 303 -5.46 16.91 -0.60
CA GLY A 303 -4.98 15.75 -1.34
C GLY A 303 -6.09 15.02 -2.11
N ILE A 304 -5.75 14.39 -3.22
CA ILE A 304 -6.67 13.55 -4.01
C ILE A 304 -6.23 12.10 -3.94
N VAL A 305 -7.16 11.20 -3.61
CA VAL A 305 -6.97 9.74 -3.65
C VAL A 305 -7.83 9.19 -4.79
N ALA A 306 -7.22 9.04 -5.97
CA ALA A 306 -7.94 8.70 -7.20
C ALA A 306 -8.02 7.18 -7.42
N VAL A 307 -8.64 6.49 -6.50
CA VAL A 307 -8.95 5.05 -6.59
C VAL A 307 -10.42 4.90 -6.95
N PRO A 308 -10.76 4.25 -8.08
CA PRO A 308 -12.16 4.07 -8.47
C PRO A 308 -12.93 3.18 -7.48
N SER A 309 -14.21 3.47 -7.32
CA SER A 309 -15.11 2.69 -6.48
C SER A 309 -15.48 1.38 -7.18
N LEU A 310 -14.69 0.32 -6.95
CA LEU A 310 -14.95 -1.04 -7.44
C LEU A 310 -15.25 -1.97 -6.26
N PRO A 311 -15.99 -3.08 -6.46
CA PRO A 311 -16.40 -3.97 -5.37
C PRO A 311 -15.23 -4.48 -4.51
N SER A 312 -14.08 -4.80 -5.12
CA SER A 312 -12.88 -5.28 -4.43
C SER A 312 -12.09 -4.19 -3.71
N GLN A 313 -12.29 -2.92 -4.03
CA GLN A 313 -11.52 -1.81 -3.43
C GLN A 313 -11.79 -1.60 -1.94
N ARG A 314 -12.98 -2.01 -1.44
CA ARG A 314 -13.30 -1.99 -0.01
C ARG A 314 -12.41 -2.87 0.85
N PHE A 315 -11.78 -3.88 0.25
CA PHE A 315 -10.91 -4.81 0.96
C PHE A 315 -9.47 -4.32 1.04
N ARG A 316 -9.10 -3.34 0.21
CA ARG A 316 -7.74 -2.80 0.14
C ARG A 316 -7.49 -1.74 1.21
N SER A 317 -6.23 -1.47 1.44
CA SER A 317 -5.78 -0.49 2.43
C SER A 317 -4.73 0.42 1.80
N PRO A 318 -5.15 1.41 0.95
CA PRO A 318 -4.21 2.30 0.29
C PRO A 318 -3.41 3.13 1.29
N ILE A 319 -2.08 3.15 1.16
CA ILE A 319 -1.21 3.85 2.11
C ILE A 319 -1.36 5.39 2.04
N LYS A 320 -1.80 5.93 0.90
CA LYS A 320 -1.85 7.38 0.64
C LYS A 320 -2.66 8.17 1.67
N VAL A 321 -3.81 7.63 2.10
CA VAL A 321 -4.63 8.29 3.12
C VAL A 321 -3.86 8.41 4.44
N GLY A 322 -3.13 7.38 4.82
CA GLY A 322 -2.27 7.43 6.01
C GLY A 322 -1.16 8.48 5.87
N GLU A 323 -0.49 8.53 4.73
CA GLU A 323 0.57 9.52 4.44
C GLU A 323 0.01 10.96 4.46
N TYR A 324 -1.12 11.21 3.81
CA TYR A 324 -1.77 12.52 3.81
C TYR A 324 -2.15 12.95 5.22
N LEU A 325 -2.88 12.11 5.93
CA LEU A 325 -3.33 12.42 7.28
C LEU A 325 -2.18 12.62 8.28
N CYS A 326 -1.15 11.75 8.25
CA CYS A 326 0.02 11.90 9.12
C CYS A 326 0.79 13.21 8.86
N CYS A 327 0.76 13.71 7.61
CA CYS A 327 1.27 15.04 7.26
C CYS A 327 0.28 16.18 7.52
N GLY A 328 -0.89 15.89 8.07
CA GLY A 328 -1.91 16.92 8.36
C GLY A 328 -2.66 17.42 7.13
N LEU A 329 -2.75 16.63 6.06
CA LEU A 329 -3.42 16.99 4.81
C LEU A 329 -4.80 16.34 4.73
N PRO A 330 -5.90 17.11 4.60
CA PRO A 330 -7.23 16.58 4.29
C PRO A 330 -7.28 16.05 2.85
N TYR A 331 -8.26 15.19 2.54
CA TYR A 331 -8.27 14.49 1.27
C TYR A 331 -9.67 14.29 0.66
N LEU A 332 -9.70 14.05 -0.66
CA LEU A 332 -10.86 13.52 -1.40
C LEU A 332 -10.66 12.05 -1.66
N VAL A 333 -11.71 11.24 -1.48
CA VAL A 333 -11.70 9.80 -1.75
C VAL A 333 -13.05 9.35 -2.30
N CYS A 334 -13.05 8.29 -3.15
CA CYS A 334 -14.28 7.66 -3.58
C CYS A 334 -14.94 6.85 -2.45
N ALA A 335 -16.25 6.87 -2.42
CA ALA A 335 -17.06 6.03 -1.54
C ALA A 335 -16.72 4.53 -1.75
N GLY A 336 -16.71 3.75 -0.69
CA GLY A 336 -16.49 2.31 -0.74
C GLY A 336 -15.04 1.88 -1.01
N VAL A 337 -14.07 2.79 -0.94
CA VAL A 337 -12.65 2.46 -1.00
C VAL A 337 -12.11 2.29 0.42
N SER A 338 -11.69 1.07 0.78
CA SER A 338 -11.23 0.77 2.14
C SER A 338 -12.27 1.10 3.23
N GLU A 339 -11.85 1.79 4.27
CA GLU A 339 -12.64 2.49 5.27
C GLU A 339 -12.28 3.99 5.24
N ASP A 340 -11.64 4.44 4.16
CA ASP A 340 -11.08 5.78 4.04
C ASP A 340 -12.19 6.84 3.95
N ASP A 341 -13.33 6.50 3.33
CA ASP A 341 -14.55 7.32 3.29
C ASP A 341 -15.13 7.54 4.68
N LEU A 342 -15.25 6.48 5.48
CA LEU A 342 -15.78 6.55 6.84
C LEU A 342 -14.87 7.42 7.75
N VAL A 343 -13.54 7.31 7.57
CA VAL A 343 -12.57 8.11 8.32
C VAL A 343 -12.67 9.58 7.93
N ALA A 344 -12.82 9.88 6.63
CA ALA A 344 -12.98 11.23 6.10
C ALA A 344 -14.17 11.95 6.76
N GLU A 345 -15.33 11.31 6.73
CA GLU A 345 -16.58 11.87 7.26
C GLU A 345 -16.60 11.96 8.79
N LYS A 346 -16.29 10.84 9.47
CA LYS A 346 -16.36 10.74 10.93
C LYS A 346 -15.46 11.77 11.63
N ASN A 347 -14.29 12.04 11.07
CA ASN A 347 -13.31 12.94 11.67
C ASN A 347 -13.31 14.35 11.06
N GLY A 348 -14.11 14.60 10.03
CA GLY A 348 -14.10 15.88 9.31
C GLY A 348 -12.74 16.22 8.69
N VAL A 349 -12.05 15.20 8.16
CA VAL A 349 -10.69 15.30 7.61
C VAL A 349 -10.62 15.04 6.10
N GLY A 350 -11.77 14.91 5.46
CA GLY A 350 -11.84 14.68 4.03
C GLY A 350 -13.24 14.84 3.47
N VAL A 351 -13.34 14.63 2.16
CA VAL A 351 -14.57 14.73 1.38
C VAL A 351 -14.76 13.42 0.62
N VAL A 352 -16.00 12.92 0.61
CA VAL A 352 -16.36 11.67 -0.09
C VAL A 352 -17.09 11.99 -1.39
N ILE A 353 -16.59 11.44 -2.48
CA ILE A 353 -17.15 11.53 -3.83
C ILE A 353 -17.62 10.14 -4.28
N GLN A 354 -18.73 10.05 -5.02
CA GLN A 354 -19.21 8.75 -5.49
C GLN A 354 -18.37 8.23 -6.65
N GLU A 355 -18.07 9.12 -7.60
CA GLU A 355 -17.21 8.86 -8.76
C GLU A 355 -16.51 10.15 -9.19
N PHE A 356 -15.44 10.04 -9.95
CA PHE A 356 -14.76 11.20 -10.53
C PHE A 356 -15.47 11.61 -11.81
N SER A 357 -16.54 12.37 -11.67
CA SER A 357 -17.28 13.00 -12.79
C SER A 357 -17.43 14.49 -12.53
N PRO A 358 -17.59 15.33 -13.57
CA PRO A 358 -17.80 16.77 -13.40
C PRO A 358 -19.03 17.11 -12.53
N ALA A 359 -20.10 16.31 -12.62
CA ALA A 359 -21.30 16.52 -11.79
C ALA A 359 -21.01 16.31 -10.31
N GLU A 360 -20.39 15.20 -9.96
CA GLU A 360 -19.99 14.88 -8.58
C GLU A 360 -18.92 15.85 -8.07
N ALA A 361 -17.93 16.22 -8.89
CA ALA A 361 -16.93 17.22 -8.56
C ALA A 361 -17.57 18.56 -8.17
N ASN A 362 -18.56 19.05 -8.93
CA ASN A 362 -19.32 20.25 -8.60
C ASN A 362 -20.13 20.09 -7.30
N ARG A 363 -20.72 18.93 -7.05
CA ARG A 363 -21.50 18.63 -5.85
C ARG A 363 -20.63 18.71 -4.58
N VAL A 364 -19.41 18.15 -4.63
CA VAL A 364 -18.53 18.07 -3.46
C VAL A 364 -17.65 19.30 -3.26
N PHE A 365 -17.45 20.12 -4.28
CA PHE A 365 -16.53 21.27 -4.24
C PHE A 365 -16.78 22.23 -3.06
N PRO A 366 -18.03 22.58 -2.67
CA PRO A 366 -18.26 23.43 -1.49
C PRO A 366 -17.71 22.84 -0.18
N GLN A 367 -17.62 21.50 -0.07
CA GLN A 367 -17.03 20.85 1.09
C GLN A 367 -15.50 20.94 1.04
N VAL A 368 -14.90 20.84 -0.15
CA VAL A 368 -13.47 21.06 -0.37
C VAL A 368 -13.09 22.50 -0.02
N GLU A 369 -13.85 23.49 -0.51
CA GLU A 369 -13.64 24.91 -0.17
C GLU A 369 -13.70 25.17 1.33
N ARG A 370 -14.65 24.54 2.03
CA ARG A 370 -14.77 24.67 3.48
C ARG A 370 -13.51 24.21 4.19
N LEU A 371 -12.97 23.04 3.83
CA LEU A 371 -11.73 22.52 4.41
C LEU A 371 -10.53 23.40 4.04
N LEU A 372 -10.46 23.91 2.81
CA LEU A 372 -9.41 24.84 2.38
C LEU A 372 -9.45 26.20 3.11
N ALA A 373 -10.62 26.61 3.59
CA ALA A 373 -10.82 27.85 4.32
C ALA A 373 -10.61 27.71 5.84
N GLU A 374 -10.56 26.50 6.37
CA GLU A 374 -10.32 26.28 7.80
C GLU A 374 -8.93 26.77 8.25
N GLU A 375 -8.81 27.09 9.54
CA GLU A 375 -7.53 27.44 10.15
C GLU A 375 -6.56 26.24 10.03
N LYS A 376 -5.42 26.48 9.36
CA LYS A 376 -4.49 25.41 8.90
C LYS A 376 -3.88 24.61 10.04
N THR A 377 -3.59 25.24 11.18
CA THR A 377 -2.98 24.56 12.33
C THR A 377 -3.98 23.61 12.97
N VAL A 378 -5.23 24.05 13.12
CA VAL A 378 -6.33 23.24 13.69
C VAL A 378 -6.65 22.04 12.78
N LEU A 379 -6.83 22.31 11.48
CA LEU A 379 -7.11 21.25 10.51
C LEU A 379 -5.98 20.22 10.43
N ARG A 380 -4.72 20.66 10.39
CA ARG A 380 -3.54 19.77 10.38
C ARG A 380 -3.46 18.91 11.63
N ALA A 381 -3.70 19.49 12.80
CA ALA A 381 -3.71 18.73 14.06
C ALA A 381 -4.80 17.65 14.04
N ARG A 382 -6.02 17.99 13.58
CA ARG A 382 -7.14 17.05 13.44
C ARG A 382 -6.82 15.92 12.43
N CYS A 383 -6.30 16.26 11.26
CA CYS A 383 -5.87 15.28 10.26
C CYS A 383 -4.79 14.34 10.83
N ARG A 384 -3.76 14.89 11.46
CA ARG A 384 -2.68 14.07 12.04
C ARG A 384 -3.19 13.14 13.13
N ALA A 385 -4.02 13.61 14.04
CA ALA A 385 -4.62 12.78 15.08
C ALA A 385 -5.42 11.62 14.47
N ALA A 386 -6.26 11.90 13.47
CA ALA A 386 -7.01 10.89 12.73
C ALA A 386 -6.07 9.91 12.00
N GLY A 387 -4.99 10.41 11.38
CA GLY A 387 -3.99 9.61 10.67
C GLY A 387 -3.27 8.64 11.58
N ILE A 388 -2.78 9.09 12.73
CA ILE A 388 -2.11 8.24 13.72
C ILE A 388 -3.08 7.18 14.24
N ALA A 389 -4.30 7.55 14.63
CA ALA A 389 -5.28 6.60 15.13
C ALA A 389 -5.71 5.55 14.09
N TYR A 390 -5.71 5.91 12.80
CA TYR A 390 -6.16 5.05 11.72
C TYR A 390 -5.05 4.22 11.07
N ARG A 391 -3.86 4.82 10.83
CA ARG A 391 -2.76 4.23 10.05
C ARG A 391 -1.39 4.35 10.71
N GLY A 392 -1.28 5.00 11.87
CA GLY A 392 -0.01 5.11 12.57
C GLY A 392 0.54 3.74 12.95
N MET A 393 1.81 3.50 12.64
CA MET A 393 2.48 2.23 12.91
C MET A 393 2.45 1.89 14.40
N SER A 394 2.60 2.88 15.28
CA SER A 394 2.55 2.71 16.74
C SER A 394 1.25 2.03 17.23
N GLN A 395 0.14 2.18 16.52
CA GLN A 395 -1.14 1.54 16.89
C GLN A 395 -1.14 0.03 16.63
N TYR A 396 -0.28 -0.45 15.72
CA TYR A 396 -0.31 -1.83 15.24
C TYR A 396 0.93 -2.65 15.62
N LEU A 397 1.97 -2.03 16.18
CA LEU A 397 3.16 -2.74 16.69
C LEU A 397 2.81 -3.78 17.75
N PRO A 398 1.92 -3.51 18.74
CA PRO A 398 1.52 -4.53 19.71
C PRO A 398 0.83 -5.74 19.05
N THR A 399 0.06 -5.50 17.99
CA THR A 399 -0.58 -6.56 17.21
C THR A 399 0.47 -7.42 16.50
N ALA A 400 1.51 -6.80 15.93
CA ALA A 400 2.62 -7.54 15.31
C ALA A 400 3.37 -8.39 16.35
N ASP A 401 3.67 -7.83 17.52
CA ASP A 401 4.31 -8.56 18.62
C ASP A 401 3.49 -9.76 19.06
N GLU A 402 2.17 -9.59 19.24
CA GLU A 402 1.26 -10.67 19.59
C GLU A 402 1.25 -11.79 18.53
N ILE A 403 1.17 -11.43 17.24
CA ILE A 403 1.19 -12.40 16.13
C ILE A 403 2.49 -13.20 16.16
N PHE A 404 3.63 -12.52 16.21
CA PHE A 404 4.95 -13.19 16.14
C PHE A 404 5.31 -13.95 17.42
N THR A 405 4.72 -13.64 18.55
CA THR A 405 4.83 -14.45 19.78
C THR A 405 4.15 -15.81 19.63
N GLN A 406 3.11 -15.91 18.80
CA GLN A 406 2.37 -17.15 18.54
C GLN A 406 3.03 -18.03 17.46
N LEU A 407 4.02 -17.58 16.71
CA LEU A 407 4.70 -18.30 15.64
C LEU A 407 5.92 -19.04 16.14
#